data_2907051931d0df24b633889d3cc5bf75
#
_entry.id   2907051931d0df24b633889d3cc5bf75
#
_cell.length_a   1.000
_cell.length_b   1.000
_cell.length_c   1.000
_cell.angle_alpha   90.00
_cell.angle_beta   90.00
_cell.angle_gamma   90.00
#
_symmetry.space_group_name_H-M   'P 1'
#
loop_
_entity.id
_entity.type
_entity.pdbx_description
1 polymer ?
#
loop_
_entity_poly.entity_id
_entity_poly.type
_entity_poly.pdbx_seq_one_letter_code
_entity_poly.pdbx_strand_id
1 'polypeptide(L)'
;GKVARFICDIYNPDGTPFQGCPRYNLKRNLKKMEELGFTAFNLGTEPEFFLFKLDEKGDPTLELNDKGGYFDLAPTDLGENCRRDIVLELEEMGFEVEASHHEVAPGQHEIDFKYSDAVKHADDIQTFKLVVKTIARKHGLHATFMPKPLFGVNGSGMHCNMSLFKERTNTFLDETGDLQLSETAYQFIAGIVKHARNFTAVTNPTVNSYKRLVPGYEAPCYVAWSGSNRSPLIRVPSSRGLSTRIEVRSVDPAANPYLAMSVLLAAGLDGIKNKMAAPKAVDRNIYIMDKEERLENGIEDLPATLYEA
;
A
#
# COMPACT_ATOMS: atom_id res chain seq x y z
N GLY A 1 -16.59 -26.37 -10.49
CA GLY A 1 -17.85 -26.30 -9.73
C GLY A 1 -18.07 -24.92 -9.15
N LYS A 2 -19.28 -24.58 -8.74
CA LYS A 2 -19.57 -23.29 -8.10
C LYS A 2 -19.04 -23.32 -6.68
N VAL A 3 -18.17 -22.37 -6.33
CA VAL A 3 -17.57 -22.21 -5.00
C VAL A 3 -17.95 -20.84 -4.48
N ALA A 4 -18.37 -20.76 -3.22
CA ALA A 4 -18.58 -19.50 -2.51
C ALA A 4 -17.49 -19.34 -1.44
N ARG A 5 -16.92 -18.13 -1.33
CA ARG A 5 -15.93 -17.76 -0.31
C ARG A 5 -16.50 -16.64 0.56
N PHE A 6 -16.35 -16.79 1.87
CA PHE A 6 -16.78 -15.80 2.85
C PHE A 6 -15.57 -15.34 3.67
N ILE A 7 -15.45 -14.03 3.88
CA ILE A 7 -14.52 -13.44 4.84
C ILE A 7 -15.33 -13.11 6.09
N CYS A 8 -14.91 -13.65 7.24
CA CYS A 8 -15.67 -13.60 8.47
C CYS A 8 -14.89 -12.89 9.59
N ASP A 9 -15.62 -12.31 10.52
CA ASP A 9 -15.05 -11.85 11.78
C ASP A 9 -14.91 -13.03 12.75
N ILE A 10 -13.95 -12.96 13.66
CA ILE A 10 -13.70 -13.97 14.68
C ILE A 10 -14.37 -13.53 16.00
N TYR A 11 -15.07 -14.45 16.64
CA TYR A 11 -15.74 -14.24 17.92
C TYR A 11 -15.25 -15.24 18.95
N ASN A 12 -15.31 -14.85 20.22
CA ASN A 12 -15.12 -15.75 21.35
C ASN A 12 -16.35 -16.68 21.50
N PRO A 13 -16.24 -17.81 22.24
CA PRO A 13 -17.36 -18.73 22.46
C PRO A 13 -18.58 -18.09 23.18
N ASP A 14 -18.39 -17.01 23.91
CA ASP A 14 -19.45 -16.23 24.58
C ASP A 14 -20.15 -15.23 23.63
N GLY A 15 -19.80 -15.20 22.34
CA GLY A 15 -20.39 -14.29 21.36
C GLY A 15 -19.78 -12.89 21.33
N THR A 16 -18.76 -12.60 22.16
CA THR A 16 -18.05 -11.31 22.09
C THR A 16 -17.01 -11.31 20.96
N PRO A 17 -16.77 -10.17 20.29
CA PRO A 17 -15.74 -10.09 19.27
C PRO A 17 -14.35 -10.43 19.82
N PHE A 18 -13.60 -11.26 19.10
CA PHE A 18 -12.22 -11.57 19.46
C PHE A 18 -11.30 -10.36 19.21
N GLN A 19 -10.69 -9.85 20.28
CA GLN A 19 -9.88 -8.63 20.24
C GLN A 19 -8.62 -8.75 19.34
N GLY A 20 -8.13 -9.97 19.12
CA GLY A 20 -7.01 -10.26 18.23
C GLY A 20 -7.39 -10.39 16.75
N CYS A 21 -8.68 -10.30 16.38
CA CYS A 21 -9.09 -10.35 14.98
C CYS A 21 -8.64 -9.08 14.22
N PRO A 22 -7.79 -9.19 13.17
CA PRO A 22 -7.32 -8.03 12.42
C PRO A 22 -8.46 -7.22 11.78
N ARG A 23 -9.43 -7.90 11.19
CA ARG A 23 -10.60 -7.28 10.56
C ARG A 23 -11.46 -6.52 11.58
N TYR A 24 -11.63 -7.06 12.77
CA TYR A 24 -12.34 -6.39 13.87
C TYR A 24 -11.55 -5.15 14.37
N ASN A 25 -10.22 -5.21 14.42
CA ASN A 25 -9.39 -4.04 14.78
C ASN A 25 -9.56 -2.88 13.79
N LEU A 26 -9.64 -3.15 12.48
CA LEU A 26 -9.96 -2.13 11.51
C LEU A 26 -11.34 -1.51 11.77
N LYS A 27 -12.37 -2.33 11.99
CA LYS A 27 -13.73 -1.84 12.32
C LYS A 27 -13.75 -0.98 13.58
N ARG A 28 -12.96 -1.31 14.60
CA ARG A 28 -12.83 -0.48 15.81
C ARG A 28 -12.24 0.89 15.53
N ASN A 29 -11.24 0.98 14.66
CA ASN A 29 -10.64 2.26 14.29
C ASN A 29 -11.58 3.10 13.40
N LEU A 30 -12.38 2.45 12.55
CA LEU A 30 -13.46 3.13 11.80
C LEU A 30 -14.49 3.76 12.72
N LYS A 31 -14.89 3.08 13.82
CA LYS A 31 -15.76 3.69 14.83
C LYS A 31 -15.17 4.95 15.47
N LYS A 32 -13.86 4.95 15.76
CA LYS A 32 -13.18 6.17 16.26
C LYS A 32 -13.16 7.29 15.22
N MET A 33 -13.08 6.94 13.95
CA MET A 33 -13.21 7.90 12.86
C MET A 33 -14.61 8.52 12.81
N GLU A 34 -15.65 7.70 12.97
CA GLU A 34 -17.05 8.16 13.06
C GLU A 34 -17.28 9.11 14.24
N GLU A 35 -16.65 8.85 15.41
CA GLU A 35 -16.68 9.72 16.58
C GLU A 35 -16.09 11.13 16.31
N LEU A 36 -15.19 11.24 15.33
CA LEU A 36 -14.63 12.51 14.85
C LEU A 36 -15.46 13.16 13.73
N GLY A 37 -16.60 12.56 13.37
CA GLY A 37 -17.56 13.09 12.39
C GLY A 37 -17.27 12.74 10.94
N PHE A 38 -16.38 11.82 10.66
CA PHE A 38 -16.17 11.27 9.31
C PHE A 38 -17.06 10.07 9.07
N THR A 39 -17.47 9.86 7.82
CA THR A 39 -18.41 8.79 7.46
C THR A 39 -17.79 7.68 6.64
N ALA A 40 -16.64 7.93 6.01
CA ALA A 40 -15.92 6.90 5.27
C ALA A 40 -14.40 7.15 5.27
N PHE A 41 -13.66 6.06 5.30
CA PHE A 41 -12.23 5.98 5.02
C PHE A 41 -12.06 5.16 3.75
N ASN A 42 -11.78 5.84 2.64
CA ASN A 42 -11.61 5.22 1.34
C ASN A 42 -10.13 4.87 1.10
N LEU A 43 -9.92 3.69 0.56
CA LEU A 43 -8.61 3.12 0.28
C LEU A 43 -8.51 2.61 -1.16
N GLY A 44 -7.39 2.90 -1.82
CA GLY A 44 -6.94 2.27 -3.05
C GLY A 44 -5.48 1.84 -2.86
N THR A 45 -5.16 0.60 -3.16
CA THR A 45 -3.80 0.08 -3.05
C THR A 45 -3.26 -0.34 -4.40
N GLU A 46 -1.94 -0.24 -4.54
CA GLU A 46 -1.17 -0.62 -5.72
C GLU A 46 -0.29 -1.84 -5.34
N PRO A 47 -0.85 -3.07 -5.34
CA PRO A 47 -0.14 -4.26 -4.87
C PRO A 47 0.74 -4.87 -5.97
N GLU A 48 2.04 -4.73 -5.81
CA GLU A 48 3.03 -5.31 -6.71
C GLU A 48 3.35 -6.77 -6.34
N PHE A 49 3.75 -7.56 -7.35
CA PHE A 49 4.14 -8.96 -7.18
C PHE A 49 5.14 -9.41 -8.24
N PHE A 50 5.86 -10.48 -7.95
CA PHE A 50 6.78 -11.11 -8.90
C PHE A 50 6.24 -12.43 -9.42
N LEU A 51 6.57 -12.77 -10.67
CA LEU A 51 6.32 -14.04 -11.30
C LEU A 51 7.64 -14.78 -11.53
N PHE A 52 7.78 -15.95 -10.88
CA PHE A 52 8.91 -16.87 -11.05
C PHE A 52 8.47 -18.10 -11.84
N LYS A 53 9.42 -18.70 -12.57
CA LYS A 53 9.18 -20.00 -13.21
C LYS A 53 9.09 -21.10 -12.18
N LEU A 54 8.38 -22.16 -12.53
CA LEU A 54 8.37 -23.42 -11.80
C LEU A 54 9.35 -24.39 -12.45
N ASP A 55 9.90 -25.30 -11.66
CA ASP A 55 10.68 -26.43 -12.16
C ASP A 55 9.77 -27.55 -12.71
N GLU A 56 10.38 -28.63 -13.20
CA GLU A 56 9.68 -29.80 -13.75
C GLU A 56 8.77 -30.52 -12.71
N LYS A 57 9.05 -30.33 -11.41
CA LYS A 57 8.25 -30.88 -10.31
C LYS A 57 7.13 -29.92 -9.89
N GLY A 58 7.16 -28.71 -10.42
CA GLY A 58 6.23 -27.63 -10.08
C GLY A 58 6.61 -26.85 -8.82
N ASP A 59 7.86 -26.93 -8.38
CA ASP A 59 8.36 -26.13 -7.27
C ASP A 59 8.86 -24.75 -7.77
N PRO A 60 8.74 -23.69 -6.94
CA PRO A 60 9.23 -22.35 -7.30
C PRO A 60 10.75 -22.33 -7.50
N THR A 61 11.20 -21.66 -8.57
CA THR A 61 12.62 -21.40 -8.82
C THR A 61 12.98 -19.93 -8.48
N LEU A 62 14.25 -19.57 -8.63
CA LEU A 62 14.70 -18.17 -8.62
C LEU A 62 14.77 -17.57 -10.05
N GLU A 63 14.31 -18.29 -11.06
CA GLU A 63 14.27 -17.81 -12.42
C GLU A 63 13.01 -16.98 -12.66
N LEU A 64 13.22 -15.70 -13.03
CA LEU A 64 12.13 -14.79 -13.36
C LEU A 64 11.44 -15.19 -14.67
N ASN A 65 10.16 -14.86 -14.76
CA ASN A 65 9.36 -15.15 -15.96
C ASN A 65 9.91 -14.45 -17.21
N ASP A 66 10.41 -13.22 -17.06
CA ASP A 66 10.93 -12.39 -18.17
C ASP A 66 12.09 -11.49 -17.73
N LYS A 67 12.50 -10.61 -18.65
CA LYS A 67 13.51 -9.56 -18.45
C LYS A 67 12.96 -8.17 -18.78
N GLY A 68 11.62 -8.02 -18.73
CA GLY A 68 10.95 -6.76 -18.99
C GLY A 68 11.28 -5.69 -17.96
N GLY A 69 10.86 -4.47 -18.25
CA GLY A 69 10.95 -3.29 -17.40
C GLY A 69 9.63 -2.51 -17.42
N TYR A 70 9.65 -1.34 -16.82
CA TYR A 70 8.47 -0.53 -16.56
C TYR A 70 7.68 -0.23 -17.85
N PHE A 71 6.41 -0.66 -17.90
CA PHE A 71 5.49 -0.53 -19.04
C PHE A 71 5.95 -1.23 -20.33
N ASP A 72 6.87 -2.19 -20.26
CA ASP A 72 7.16 -3.04 -21.40
C ASP A 72 5.92 -3.85 -21.80
N LEU A 73 5.83 -4.13 -23.10
CA LEU A 73 4.76 -4.90 -23.73
C LEU A 73 5.33 -6.20 -24.31
N ALA A 74 4.46 -7.10 -24.78
CA ALA A 74 4.87 -8.25 -25.56
C ALA A 74 5.67 -7.80 -26.82
N PRO A 75 6.73 -8.51 -27.21
CA PRO A 75 7.19 -9.82 -26.74
C PRO A 75 8.16 -9.76 -25.55
N THR A 76 8.50 -8.60 -24.99
CA THR A 76 9.44 -8.48 -23.87
C THR A 76 8.78 -8.89 -22.56
N ASP A 77 7.55 -8.42 -22.31
CA ASP A 77 6.70 -8.84 -21.20
C ASP A 77 6.07 -10.22 -21.49
N LEU A 78 6.60 -11.24 -20.84
CA LEU A 78 6.06 -12.60 -20.94
C LEU A 78 4.99 -12.91 -19.89
N GLY A 79 4.72 -11.97 -18.97
CA GLY A 79 3.67 -12.06 -17.96
C GLY A 79 2.31 -11.55 -18.43
N GLU A 80 2.21 -10.90 -19.59
CA GLU A 80 0.99 -10.24 -20.08
C GLU A 80 -0.22 -11.17 -20.10
N ASN A 81 -0.08 -12.39 -20.62
CA ASN A 81 -1.19 -13.36 -20.65
C ASN A 81 -1.65 -13.77 -19.26
N CYS A 82 -0.72 -13.98 -18.34
CA CYS A 82 -1.03 -14.30 -16.94
C CYS A 82 -1.77 -13.14 -16.28
N ARG A 83 -1.28 -11.89 -16.44
CA ARG A 83 -1.97 -10.70 -15.91
C ARG A 83 -3.35 -10.52 -16.51
N ARG A 84 -3.51 -10.71 -17.82
CA ARG A 84 -4.83 -10.63 -18.49
C ARG A 84 -5.82 -11.63 -17.88
N ASP A 85 -5.42 -12.88 -17.69
CA ASP A 85 -6.31 -13.89 -17.12
C ASP A 85 -6.63 -13.62 -15.65
N ILE A 86 -5.68 -13.00 -14.88
CA ILE A 86 -5.93 -12.51 -13.53
C ILE A 86 -6.99 -11.39 -13.57
N VAL A 87 -6.84 -10.41 -14.45
CA VAL A 87 -7.78 -9.29 -14.61
C VAL A 87 -9.18 -9.79 -14.92
N LEU A 88 -9.33 -10.67 -15.91
CA LEU A 88 -10.63 -11.23 -16.29
C LEU A 88 -11.30 -11.99 -15.14
N GLU A 89 -10.56 -12.77 -14.37
CA GLU A 89 -11.11 -13.47 -13.20
C GLU A 89 -11.54 -12.50 -12.09
N LEU A 90 -10.75 -11.43 -11.86
CA LEU A 90 -11.10 -10.38 -10.89
C LEU A 90 -12.37 -9.62 -11.31
N GLU A 91 -12.51 -9.27 -12.59
CA GLU A 91 -13.69 -8.60 -13.13
C GLU A 91 -14.95 -9.48 -13.01
N GLU A 92 -14.84 -10.80 -13.25
CA GLU A 92 -15.93 -11.77 -13.01
C GLU A 92 -16.32 -11.84 -11.52
N MET A 93 -15.38 -11.57 -10.60
CA MET A 93 -15.63 -11.47 -9.17
C MET A 93 -16.18 -10.10 -8.74
N GLY A 94 -16.33 -9.14 -9.66
CA GLY A 94 -16.89 -7.81 -9.41
C GLY A 94 -15.85 -6.75 -9.01
N PHE A 95 -14.57 -6.98 -9.27
CA PHE A 95 -13.55 -5.94 -9.17
C PHE A 95 -13.67 -4.99 -10.36
N GLU A 96 -13.48 -3.69 -10.13
CA GLU A 96 -13.24 -2.71 -11.17
C GLU A 96 -11.72 -2.53 -11.29
N VAL A 97 -11.09 -3.16 -12.29
CA VAL A 97 -9.65 -3.03 -12.53
C VAL A 97 -9.38 -1.71 -13.24
N GLU A 98 -8.39 -0.95 -12.77
CA GLU A 98 -8.02 0.38 -13.30
C GLU A 98 -6.72 0.35 -14.11
N ALA A 99 -5.74 -0.48 -13.69
CA ALA A 99 -4.47 -0.63 -14.39
C ALA A 99 -3.92 -2.05 -14.28
N SER A 100 -3.13 -2.46 -15.26
CA SER A 100 -2.40 -3.72 -15.29
C SER A 100 -1.18 -3.55 -16.18
N HIS A 101 0.03 -3.60 -15.60
CA HIS A 101 1.27 -3.35 -16.33
C HIS A 101 2.45 -4.13 -15.77
N HIS A 102 3.52 -4.19 -16.57
CA HIS A 102 4.84 -4.65 -16.13
C HIS A 102 5.49 -3.56 -15.27
N GLU A 103 6.10 -3.95 -14.16
CA GLU A 103 6.80 -3.07 -13.23
C GLU A 103 8.31 -2.93 -13.57
N VAL A 104 9.04 -2.15 -12.76
CA VAL A 104 10.44 -1.79 -13.04
C VAL A 104 11.37 -3.00 -13.03
N ALA A 105 11.21 -3.92 -12.06
CA ALA A 105 12.07 -5.09 -12.00
C ALA A 105 11.64 -6.17 -13.00
N PRO A 106 12.57 -6.94 -13.58
CA PRO A 106 12.24 -8.11 -14.39
C PRO A 106 11.29 -9.05 -13.64
N GLY A 107 10.27 -9.55 -14.35
CA GLY A 107 9.25 -10.43 -13.78
C GLY A 107 8.37 -9.80 -12.71
N GLN A 108 8.38 -8.48 -12.56
CA GLN A 108 7.56 -7.75 -11.61
C GLN A 108 6.34 -7.13 -12.31
N HIS A 109 5.19 -7.20 -11.64
CA HIS A 109 3.90 -6.80 -12.19
C HIS A 109 3.08 -6.07 -11.15
N GLU A 110 2.16 -5.20 -11.64
CA GLU A 110 1.18 -4.49 -10.83
C GLU A 110 -0.20 -4.59 -11.48
N ILE A 111 -1.21 -4.75 -10.66
CA ILE A 111 -2.63 -4.68 -11.07
C ILE A 111 -3.36 -3.86 -10.03
N ASP A 112 -3.90 -2.72 -10.46
CA ASP A 112 -4.64 -1.80 -9.62
C ASP A 112 -6.12 -1.96 -9.82
N PHE A 113 -6.86 -1.89 -8.74
CA PHE A 113 -8.31 -1.91 -8.75
C PHE A 113 -8.88 -0.75 -7.93
N LYS A 114 -10.07 -0.35 -8.32
CA LYS A 114 -10.74 0.84 -7.81
C LYS A 114 -10.78 0.87 -6.29
N TYR A 115 -10.57 2.05 -5.75
CA TYR A 115 -10.73 2.31 -4.32
C TYR A 115 -12.13 1.98 -3.79
N SER A 116 -12.19 1.59 -2.55
CA SER A 116 -13.45 1.32 -1.86
C SER A 116 -13.34 1.62 -0.36
N ASP A 117 -14.44 1.40 0.39
CA ASP A 117 -14.41 1.43 1.85
C ASP A 117 -13.34 0.51 2.42
N ALA A 118 -12.71 0.94 3.50
CA ALA A 118 -11.54 0.30 4.08
C ALA A 118 -11.70 -1.19 4.40
N VAL A 119 -12.85 -1.63 4.92
CA VAL A 119 -13.07 -3.05 5.24
C VAL A 119 -13.21 -3.86 3.96
N LYS A 120 -14.02 -3.36 3.01
CA LYS A 120 -14.17 -3.99 1.71
C LYS A 120 -12.83 -4.07 0.99
N HIS A 121 -12.06 -2.97 0.96
CA HIS A 121 -10.77 -2.93 0.27
C HIS A 121 -9.77 -3.94 0.87
N ALA A 122 -9.71 -4.04 2.19
CA ALA A 122 -8.85 -5.05 2.85
C ALA A 122 -9.30 -6.49 2.55
N ASP A 123 -10.61 -6.74 2.46
CA ASP A 123 -11.19 -8.03 2.03
C ASP A 123 -10.82 -8.32 0.56
N ASP A 124 -10.88 -7.30 -0.30
CA ASP A 124 -10.53 -7.38 -1.73
C ASP A 124 -9.04 -7.72 -1.92
N ILE A 125 -8.12 -7.11 -1.15
CA ILE A 125 -6.69 -7.45 -1.19
C ILE A 125 -6.45 -8.94 -0.87
N GLN A 126 -7.16 -9.51 0.10
CA GLN A 126 -7.04 -10.95 0.40
C GLN A 126 -7.53 -11.81 -0.77
N THR A 127 -8.61 -11.41 -1.40
CA THR A 127 -9.14 -12.10 -2.59
C THR A 127 -8.19 -11.96 -3.78
N PHE A 128 -7.70 -10.75 -4.03
CA PHE A 128 -6.71 -10.45 -5.06
C PHE A 128 -5.47 -11.35 -4.96
N LYS A 129 -4.86 -11.43 -3.78
CA LYS A 129 -3.68 -12.28 -3.56
C LYS A 129 -3.95 -13.77 -3.85
N LEU A 130 -5.14 -14.25 -3.52
CA LEU A 130 -5.55 -15.62 -3.81
C LEU A 130 -5.69 -15.85 -5.32
N VAL A 131 -6.37 -14.94 -6.02
CA VAL A 131 -6.58 -15.01 -7.48
C VAL A 131 -5.24 -14.98 -8.21
N VAL A 132 -4.38 -14.01 -7.90
CA VAL A 132 -3.05 -13.87 -8.51
C VAL A 132 -2.24 -15.17 -8.39
N LYS A 133 -2.14 -15.72 -7.18
CA LYS A 133 -1.40 -16.98 -6.96
C LYS A 133 -2.03 -18.17 -7.69
N THR A 134 -3.36 -18.24 -7.72
CA THR A 134 -4.08 -19.35 -8.34
C THR A 134 -3.94 -19.32 -9.86
N ILE A 135 -4.10 -18.16 -10.48
CA ILE A 135 -3.98 -17.99 -11.93
C ILE A 135 -2.53 -18.14 -12.38
N ALA A 136 -1.56 -17.53 -11.66
CA ALA A 136 -0.15 -17.73 -11.96
C ALA A 136 0.22 -19.23 -11.99
N ARG A 137 -0.28 -20.01 -11.05
CA ARG A 137 -0.06 -21.46 -11.01
C ARG A 137 -0.62 -22.17 -12.25
N LYS A 138 -1.79 -21.75 -12.77
CA LYS A 138 -2.36 -22.29 -14.01
C LYS A 138 -1.47 -22.00 -15.24
N HIS A 139 -0.73 -20.89 -15.20
CA HIS A 139 0.25 -20.50 -16.23
C HIS A 139 1.64 -21.13 -16.04
N GLY A 140 1.81 -22.06 -15.09
CA GLY A 140 3.13 -22.65 -14.79
C GLY A 140 4.09 -21.68 -14.09
N LEU A 141 3.55 -20.68 -13.39
CA LEU A 141 4.31 -19.64 -12.70
C LEU A 141 4.03 -19.67 -11.19
N HIS A 142 4.97 -19.14 -10.43
CA HIS A 142 4.83 -18.86 -9.01
C HIS A 142 4.73 -17.34 -8.78
N ALA A 143 3.58 -16.88 -8.30
CA ALA A 143 3.42 -15.50 -7.88
C ALA A 143 3.81 -15.31 -6.41
N THR A 144 4.66 -14.32 -6.12
CA THR A 144 5.03 -13.96 -4.77
C THR A 144 4.79 -12.49 -4.48
N PHE A 145 4.27 -12.21 -3.29
CA PHE A 145 4.13 -10.89 -2.69
C PHE A 145 5.25 -10.58 -1.69
N MET A 146 6.38 -11.26 -1.82
CA MET A 146 7.57 -11.01 -1.00
C MET A 146 8.12 -9.61 -1.32
N PRO A 147 8.39 -8.76 -0.31
CA PRO A 147 8.82 -7.37 -0.55
C PRO A 147 10.13 -7.22 -1.34
N LYS A 148 11.08 -8.11 -1.16
CA LYS A 148 12.37 -8.10 -1.86
C LYS A 148 12.82 -9.53 -2.16
N PRO A 149 12.23 -10.19 -3.17
CA PRO A 149 12.58 -11.57 -3.48
C PRO A 149 13.98 -11.73 -4.08
N LEU A 150 14.49 -10.68 -4.75
CA LEU A 150 15.80 -10.69 -5.38
C LEU A 150 16.64 -9.48 -4.94
N PHE A 151 17.94 -9.72 -4.77
CA PHE A 151 18.92 -8.67 -4.54
C PHE A 151 19.24 -7.93 -5.86
N GLY A 152 19.51 -6.63 -5.77
CA GLY A 152 19.98 -5.84 -6.90
C GLY A 152 18.90 -5.35 -7.89
N VAL A 153 17.62 -5.66 -7.64
CA VAL A 153 16.48 -5.15 -8.42
C VAL A 153 15.44 -4.49 -7.51
N ASN A 154 14.48 -3.75 -8.04
CA ASN A 154 13.40 -3.16 -7.26
C ASN A 154 12.62 -4.24 -6.48
N GLY A 155 12.10 -3.89 -5.33
CA GLY A 155 11.20 -4.74 -4.55
C GLY A 155 9.74 -4.36 -4.77
N SER A 156 8.82 -5.16 -4.20
CA SER A 156 7.39 -4.94 -4.30
C SER A 156 6.84 -4.11 -3.16
N GLY A 157 6.17 -3.00 -3.51
CA GLY A 157 5.37 -2.17 -2.63
C GLY A 157 3.88 -2.57 -2.65
N MET A 158 3.16 -1.98 -1.73
CA MET A 158 1.70 -1.89 -1.75
C MET A 158 1.33 -0.47 -1.32
N HIS A 159 1.52 0.48 -2.23
CA HIS A 159 1.24 1.89 -1.95
C HIS A 159 -0.21 2.06 -1.54
N CYS A 160 -0.44 2.85 -0.50
CA CYS A 160 -1.79 3.04 0.06
C CYS A 160 -2.27 4.45 -0.21
N ASN A 161 -3.19 4.59 -1.15
CA ASN A 161 -3.91 5.83 -1.42
C ASN A 161 -5.09 5.94 -0.45
N MET A 162 -5.22 7.07 0.23
CA MET A 162 -6.19 7.24 1.32
C MET A 162 -6.88 8.58 1.28
N SER A 163 -8.17 8.59 1.65
CA SER A 163 -8.94 9.81 1.87
C SER A 163 -10.03 9.60 2.90
N LEU A 164 -10.39 10.67 3.62
CA LEU A 164 -11.52 10.71 4.55
C LEU A 164 -12.69 11.46 3.93
N PHE A 165 -13.89 10.95 4.14
CA PHE A 165 -15.11 11.57 3.66
C PHE A 165 -16.06 11.91 4.80
N LYS A 166 -16.80 13.00 4.60
CA LYS A 166 -18.00 13.30 5.38
C LYS A 166 -19.17 13.28 4.41
N GLU A 167 -20.01 12.28 4.51
CA GLU A 167 -21.07 11.98 3.53
C GLU A 167 -20.46 11.80 2.12
N ARG A 168 -20.75 12.72 1.19
CA ARG A 168 -20.26 12.69 -0.20
C ARG A 168 -19.09 13.65 -0.43
N THR A 169 -18.62 14.36 0.60
CA THR A 169 -17.58 15.36 0.49
C THR A 169 -16.23 14.78 0.89
N ASN A 170 -15.24 14.92 0.02
CA ASN A 170 -13.86 14.60 0.32
C ASN A 170 -13.29 15.67 1.27
N THR A 171 -12.97 15.27 2.50
CA THR A 171 -12.52 16.21 3.54
C THR A 171 -11.06 16.63 3.39
N PHE A 172 -10.33 16.02 2.47
CA PHE A 172 -8.95 16.40 2.19
C PHE A 172 -8.84 17.56 1.17
N LEU A 173 -9.93 17.85 0.44
CA LEU A 173 -9.98 18.94 -0.52
C LEU A 173 -10.29 20.27 0.16
N ASP A 174 -9.50 21.30 -0.18
CA ASP A 174 -9.83 22.71 -0.06
C ASP A 174 -9.34 23.43 -1.32
N GLU A 175 -10.25 23.86 -2.17
CA GLU A 175 -9.93 24.48 -3.48
C GLU A 175 -9.09 25.77 -3.31
N THR A 176 -9.13 26.40 -2.15
CA THR A 176 -8.43 27.66 -1.84
C THR A 176 -7.14 27.44 -1.05
N GLY A 177 -6.95 26.24 -0.51
CA GLY A 177 -5.77 25.87 0.28
C GLY A 177 -4.52 25.67 -0.58
N ASP A 178 -3.35 25.72 0.06
CA ASP A 178 -2.10 25.34 -0.59
C ASP A 178 -2.17 23.89 -1.06
N LEU A 179 -1.62 23.60 -2.25
CA LEU A 179 -1.78 22.30 -2.94
C LEU A 179 -3.24 21.84 -3.08
N GLN A 180 -4.22 22.74 -2.91
CA GLN A 180 -5.66 22.43 -2.81
C GLN A 180 -5.97 21.38 -1.72
N LEU A 181 -5.22 21.39 -0.63
CA LEU A 181 -5.42 20.54 0.52
C LEU A 181 -6.05 21.32 1.69
N SER A 182 -6.95 20.62 2.39
CA SER A 182 -7.57 21.12 3.61
C SER A 182 -6.64 20.98 4.81
N GLU A 183 -6.96 21.71 5.88
CA GLU A 183 -6.31 21.54 7.18
C GLU A 183 -6.42 20.09 7.68
N THR A 184 -7.53 19.41 7.43
CA THR A 184 -7.73 17.99 7.75
C THR A 184 -6.70 17.11 7.07
N ALA A 185 -6.40 17.34 5.78
CA ALA A 185 -5.37 16.60 5.06
C ALA A 185 -3.97 16.83 5.67
N TYR A 186 -3.62 18.06 5.96
CA TYR A 186 -2.33 18.38 6.61
C TYR A 186 -2.20 17.75 7.99
N GLN A 187 -3.25 17.80 8.80
CA GLN A 187 -3.28 17.15 10.12
C GLN A 187 -3.15 15.64 10.00
N PHE A 188 -3.79 15.01 9.01
CA PHE A 188 -3.68 13.58 8.75
C PHE A 188 -2.24 13.23 8.33
N ILE A 189 -1.63 13.99 7.42
CA ILE A 189 -0.21 13.85 7.05
C ILE A 189 0.69 13.96 8.28
N ALA A 190 0.48 14.97 9.13
CA ALA A 190 1.25 15.16 10.35
C ALA A 190 1.20 13.95 11.28
N GLY A 191 0.02 13.36 11.45
CA GLY A 191 -0.16 12.15 12.25
C GLY A 191 0.60 10.95 11.67
N ILE A 192 0.53 10.73 10.36
CA ILE A 192 1.29 9.68 9.68
C ILE A 192 2.80 9.89 9.87
N VAL A 193 3.31 11.10 9.64
CA VAL A 193 4.74 11.43 9.81
C VAL A 193 5.18 11.17 11.25
N LYS A 194 4.43 11.64 12.24
CA LYS A 194 4.73 11.43 13.66
C LYS A 194 4.87 9.97 14.06
N HIS A 195 4.00 9.12 13.52
CA HIS A 195 3.92 7.71 13.92
C HIS A 195 4.62 6.76 12.96
N ALA A 196 5.21 7.26 11.87
CA ALA A 196 5.78 6.45 10.80
C ALA A 196 6.71 5.34 11.31
N ARG A 197 7.67 5.69 12.15
CA ARG A 197 8.62 4.74 12.73
C ARG A 197 7.94 3.70 13.62
N ASN A 198 6.89 4.09 14.35
CA ASN A 198 6.20 3.25 15.32
C ASN A 198 5.28 2.20 14.67
N PHE A 199 4.76 2.48 13.48
CA PHE A 199 3.89 1.52 12.80
C PHE A 199 4.61 0.68 11.73
N THR A 200 5.89 0.96 11.47
CA THR A 200 6.65 0.27 10.41
C THR A 200 6.67 -1.25 10.62
N ALA A 201 6.79 -1.76 11.85
CA ALA A 201 6.71 -3.20 12.14
C ALA A 201 5.37 -3.85 11.72
N VAL A 202 4.30 -3.06 11.59
CA VAL A 202 2.98 -3.55 11.16
C VAL A 202 2.81 -3.46 9.64
N THR A 203 3.31 -2.37 9.05
CA THR A 203 3.22 -2.14 7.60
C THR A 203 4.32 -2.84 6.80
N ASN A 204 5.39 -3.26 7.47
CA ASN A 204 6.58 -3.92 6.93
C ASN A 204 7.01 -5.05 7.89
N PRO A 205 6.22 -6.15 7.97
CA PRO A 205 6.24 -7.06 9.12
C PRO A 205 7.30 -8.16 9.05
N THR A 206 8.12 -8.20 8.00
CA THR A 206 9.10 -9.26 7.80
C THR A 206 10.54 -8.73 7.78
N VAL A 207 11.50 -9.59 8.11
CA VAL A 207 12.92 -9.24 7.90
C VAL A 207 13.20 -8.87 6.44
N ASN A 208 12.50 -9.50 5.51
CA ASN A 208 12.62 -9.20 4.08
C ASN A 208 12.09 -7.81 3.72
N SER A 209 11.11 -7.27 4.45
CA SER A 209 10.58 -5.92 4.25
C SER A 209 11.69 -4.85 4.29
N TYR A 210 12.66 -4.99 5.19
CA TYR A 210 13.78 -4.04 5.35
C TYR A 210 14.89 -4.21 4.31
N LYS A 211 14.86 -5.27 3.53
CA LYS A 211 15.68 -5.40 2.31
C LYS A 211 15.11 -4.61 1.13
N ARG A 212 13.80 -4.28 1.17
CA ARG A 212 13.16 -3.37 0.23
C ARG A 212 13.39 -1.90 0.62
N LEU A 213 13.27 -1.54 1.91
CA LEU A 213 13.38 -0.17 2.41
C LEU A 213 14.84 0.30 2.44
N VAL A 214 15.49 0.30 1.27
CA VAL A 214 16.89 0.72 1.07
C VAL A 214 16.97 1.74 -0.07
N PRO A 215 17.90 2.71 -0.02
CA PRO A 215 18.05 3.72 -1.07
C PRO A 215 18.37 3.11 -2.44
N GLY A 216 17.91 3.78 -3.51
CA GLY A 216 18.25 3.44 -4.89
C GLY A 216 17.30 2.48 -5.61
N TYR A 217 16.21 2.04 -4.97
CA TYR A 217 15.23 1.10 -5.52
C TYR A 217 13.78 1.59 -5.38
N GLU A 218 13.56 2.91 -5.45
CA GLU A 218 12.26 3.59 -5.44
C GLU A 218 11.41 3.38 -4.16
N ALA A 219 11.89 2.62 -3.18
CA ALA A 219 11.24 2.48 -1.90
C ALA A 219 11.59 3.66 -0.98
N PRO A 220 10.62 4.22 -0.21
CA PRO A 220 10.91 5.30 0.71
C PRO A 220 11.74 4.80 1.90
N CYS A 221 12.77 5.56 2.25
CA CYS A 221 13.64 5.28 3.40
C CYS A 221 13.56 6.36 4.48
N TYR A 222 12.90 7.46 4.18
CA TYR A 222 12.90 8.67 4.98
C TYR A 222 11.50 9.14 5.30
N VAL A 223 11.31 9.63 6.54
CA VAL A 223 10.03 10.15 7.03
C VAL A 223 9.86 11.60 6.56
N ALA A 224 9.25 11.75 5.40
CA ALA A 224 8.96 13.05 4.79
C ALA A 224 7.69 12.96 3.93
N TRP A 225 7.17 14.09 3.48
CA TRP A 225 6.07 14.18 2.53
C TRP A 225 6.34 15.20 1.43
N SER A 226 5.69 15.05 0.28
CA SER A 226 5.79 15.97 -0.86
C SER A 226 4.52 16.00 -1.70
N GLY A 227 4.28 17.15 -2.33
CA GLY A 227 3.24 17.33 -3.35
C GLY A 227 3.68 16.96 -4.78
N SER A 228 4.96 16.72 -5.01
CA SER A 228 5.50 16.53 -6.37
C SER A 228 6.51 15.39 -6.51
N ASN A 229 7.16 14.99 -5.43
CA ASN A 229 8.27 14.04 -5.43
C ASN A 229 7.82 12.61 -5.05
N ARG A 230 8.47 11.59 -5.61
CA ARG A 230 8.21 10.17 -5.31
C ARG A 230 9.18 9.56 -4.30
N SER A 231 10.22 10.31 -3.86
CA SER A 231 11.19 9.79 -2.89
C SER A 231 10.73 9.76 -1.43
N PRO A 232 9.80 10.64 -0.95
CA PRO A 232 9.36 10.60 0.44
C PRO A 232 8.37 9.48 0.76
N LEU A 233 8.16 9.27 2.05
CA LEU A 233 7.18 8.32 2.60
C LEU A 233 5.76 8.60 2.13
N ILE A 234 5.37 9.89 2.12
CA ILE A 234 4.04 10.33 1.72
C ILE A 234 4.13 11.20 0.47
N ARG A 235 3.36 10.83 -0.55
CA ARG A 235 3.12 11.65 -1.73
C ARG A 235 1.68 12.13 -1.76
N VAL A 236 1.47 13.35 -2.23
CA VAL A 236 0.14 13.87 -2.57
C VAL A 236 -0.03 13.80 -4.08
N PRO A 237 -0.80 12.84 -4.62
CA PRO A 237 -1.05 12.77 -6.06
C PRO A 237 -1.68 14.05 -6.62
N SER A 238 -1.51 14.32 -7.92
CA SER A 238 -1.95 15.56 -8.56
C SER A 238 -3.48 15.68 -8.74
N SER A 239 -4.20 14.56 -8.72
CA SER A 239 -5.67 14.56 -8.86
C SER A 239 -6.34 15.28 -7.69
N ARG A 240 -7.42 16.03 -7.99
CA ARG A 240 -8.19 16.80 -7.01
C ARG A 240 -9.68 16.47 -7.12
N GLY A 241 -10.51 17.21 -6.41
CA GLY A 241 -11.95 16.93 -6.30
C GLY A 241 -12.21 15.71 -5.42
N LEU A 242 -13.08 14.82 -5.84
CA LEU A 242 -13.35 13.57 -5.13
C LEU A 242 -12.13 12.64 -5.07
N SER A 243 -11.15 12.82 -5.94
CA SER A 243 -9.92 12.03 -6.02
C SER A 243 -8.77 12.61 -5.18
N THR A 244 -8.99 13.69 -4.43
CA THR A 244 -7.98 14.26 -3.52
C THR A 244 -7.62 13.23 -2.46
N ARG A 245 -6.32 12.88 -2.37
CA ARG A 245 -5.84 11.81 -1.51
C ARG A 245 -4.39 12.00 -1.12
N ILE A 246 -3.95 11.26 -0.15
CA ILE A 246 -2.53 11.05 0.16
C ILE A 246 -2.15 9.60 -0.15
N GLU A 247 -0.92 9.38 -0.52
CA GLU A 247 -0.33 8.06 -0.80
C GLU A 247 0.79 7.77 0.20
N VAL A 248 0.67 6.70 0.97
CA VAL A 248 1.76 6.19 1.81
C VAL A 248 2.46 5.06 1.08
N ARG A 249 3.76 5.23 0.82
CA ARG A 249 4.55 4.41 -0.11
C ARG A 249 5.40 3.32 0.55
N SER A 250 5.54 3.34 1.89
CA SER A 250 6.38 2.36 2.60
C SER A 250 5.75 0.98 2.74
N VAL A 251 4.43 0.89 2.79
CA VAL A 251 3.72 -0.38 3.00
C VAL A 251 4.12 -1.40 1.96
N ASP A 252 4.32 -2.64 2.38
CA ASP A 252 4.59 -3.73 1.45
C ASP A 252 3.50 -4.81 1.46
N PRO A 253 3.41 -5.62 0.40
CA PRO A 253 2.33 -6.58 0.25
C PRO A 253 2.44 -7.80 1.19
N ALA A 254 3.50 -7.95 2.01
CA ALA A 254 3.54 -8.95 3.08
C ALA A 254 2.71 -8.53 4.30
N ALA A 255 2.37 -7.24 4.42
CA ALA A 255 1.55 -6.73 5.51
C ALA A 255 0.15 -7.38 5.53
N ASN A 256 -0.38 -7.55 6.74
CA ASN A 256 -1.79 -7.84 6.90
C ASN A 256 -2.60 -6.59 6.56
N PRO A 257 -3.47 -6.60 5.53
CA PRO A 257 -4.13 -5.38 5.05
C PRO A 257 -5.00 -4.72 6.12
N TYR A 258 -5.70 -5.48 6.94
CA TYR A 258 -6.54 -4.91 8.00
C TYR A 258 -5.71 -4.17 9.05
N LEU A 259 -4.57 -4.75 9.47
CA LEU A 259 -3.69 -4.12 10.45
C LEU A 259 -2.95 -2.91 9.86
N ALA A 260 -2.45 -3.01 8.63
CA ALA A 260 -1.81 -1.89 7.95
C ALA A 260 -2.78 -0.69 7.85
N MET A 261 -4.02 -0.91 7.35
CA MET A 261 -5.02 0.15 7.26
C MET A 261 -5.44 0.69 8.63
N SER A 262 -5.50 -0.19 9.66
CA SER A 262 -5.80 0.23 11.04
C SER A 262 -4.77 1.20 11.60
N VAL A 263 -3.48 0.93 11.44
CA VAL A 263 -2.43 1.79 12.01
C VAL A 263 -2.30 3.09 11.24
N LEU A 264 -2.46 3.08 9.91
CA LEU A 264 -2.47 4.27 9.08
C LEU A 264 -3.65 5.19 9.44
N LEU A 265 -4.85 4.64 9.56
CA LEU A 265 -6.02 5.40 10.00
C LEU A 265 -5.82 5.97 11.41
N ALA A 266 -5.38 5.15 12.37
CA ALA A 266 -5.18 5.59 13.75
C ALA A 266 -4.14 6.71 13.84
N ALA A 267 -3.04 6.62 13.10
CA ALA A 267 -2.01 7.66 13.04
C ALA A 267 -2.56 8.97 12.46
N GLY A 268 -3.28 8.91 11.34
CA GLY A 268 -3.89 10.09 10.73
C GLY A 268 -4.95 10.74 11.64
N LEU A 269 -5.80 9.93 12.29
CA LEU A 269 -6.79 10.44 13.24
C LEU A 269 -6.16 11.08 14.49
N ASP A 270 -5.00 10.59 14.96
CA ASP A 270 -4.26 11.23 16.05
C ASP A 270 -3.79 12.63 15.63
N GLY A 271 -3.33 12.79 14.38
CA GLY A 271 -2.99 14.08 13.81
C GLY A 271 -4.16 15.07 13.81
N ILE A 272 -5.33 14.61 13.34
CA ILE A 272 -6.55 15.43 13.30
C ILE A 272 -7.02 15.78 14.72
N LYS A 273 -7.13 14.78 15.60
CA LYS A 273 -7.61 14.96 16.97
C LYS A 273 -6.76 15.97 17.75
N ASN A 274 -5.45 15.95 17.57
CA ASN A 274 -4.51 16.82 18.25
C ASN A 274 -4.15 18.07 17.44
N LYS A 275 -4.81 18.31 16.30
CA LYS A 275 -4.57 19.46 15.41
C LYS A 275 -3.07 19.67 15.11
N MET A 276 -2.39 18.59 14.75
CA MET A 276 -0.96 18.61 14.50
C MET A 276 -0.65 19.39 13.23
N ALA A 277 0.42 20.20 13.28
CA ALA A 277 0.94 20.86 12.10
C ALA A 277 1.81 19.88 11.30
N ALA A 278 1.58 19.78 9.99
CA ALA A 278 2.44 19.01 9.12
C ALA A 278 3.84 19.67 9.05
N PRO A 279 4.92 18.87 9.01
CA PRO A 279 6.23 19.41 8.73
C PRO A 279 6.26 20.03 7.32
N LYS A 280 7.29 20.80 7.01
CA LYS A 280 7.47 21.36 5.66
C LYS A 280 7.58 20.25 4.64
N ALA A 281 6.90 20.42 3.49
CA ALA A 281 7.03 19.50 2.35
C ALA A 281 8.46 19.48 1.81
N VAL A 282 8.91 18.32 1.35
CA VAL A 282 10.26 18.14 0.79
C VAL A 282 10.13 17.83 -0.69
N ASP A 283 10.29 18.87 -1.53
CA ASP A 283 10.14 18.78 -2.98
C ASP A 283 11.47 18.49 -3.72
N ARG A 284 12.53 18.21 -2.97
CA ARG A 284 13.85 17.78 -3.48
C ARG A 284 14.00 16.26 -3.38
N ASN A 285 14.83 15.69 -4.23
CA ASN A 285 15.18 14.27 -4.12
C ASN A 285 15.94 14.01 -2.82
N ILE A 286 15.32 13.31 -1.87
CA ILE A 286 15.89 13.06 -0.53
C ILE A 286 17.10 12.11 -0.62
N TYR A 287 17.17 11.24 -1.62
CA TYR A 287 18.28 10.27 -1.75
C TYR A 287 19.66 10.94 -2.03
N ILE A 288 19.66 12.17 -2.53
CA ILE A 288 20.91 12.93 -2.77
C ILE A 288 21.28 13.85 -1.61
N MET A 289 20.43 14.00 -0.60
CA MET A 289 20.71 14.75 0.62
C MET A 289 21.68 13.98 1.51
N ASP A 290 22.70 14.64 2.04
CA ASP A 290 23.52 14.04 3.07
C ASP A 290 22.79 13.97 4.42
N LYS A 291 23.43 13.36 5.41
CA LYS A 291 22.79 13.16 6.72
C LYS A 291 22.57 14.47 7.48
N GLU A 292 23.49 15.44 7.34
CA GLU A 292 23.40 16.74 8.02
C GLU A 292 22.24 17.54 7.44
N GLU A 293 22.14 17.60 6.10
CA GLU A 293 21.05 18.28 5.40
C GLU A 293 19.67 17.65 5.76
N ARG A 294 19.58 16.33 5.89
CA ARG A 294 18.33 15.69 6.35
C ARG A 294 17.96 16.08 7.78
N LEU A 295 18.93 16.08 8.70
CA LEU A 295 18.71 16.47 10.09
C LEU A 295 18.27 17.94 10.22
N GLU A 296 18.89 18.85 9.47
CA GLU A 296 18.50 20.27 9.44
C GLU A 296 17.07 20.47 8.94
N ASN A 297 16.60 19.60 8.03
CA ASN A 297 15.21 19.62 7.53
C ASN A 297 14.25 18.79 8.40
N GLY A 298 14.69 18.23 9.52
CA GLY A 298 13.86 17.40 10.40
C GLY A 298 13.43 16.07 9.78
N ILE A 299 14.17 15.55 8.81
CA ILE A 299 13.89 14.29 8.11
C ILE A 299 14.54 13.13 8.85
N GLU A 300 13.75 12.26 9.44
CA GLU A 300 14.20 11.05 10.09
C GLU A 300 14.28 9.88 9.11
N ASP A 301 15.16 8.93 9.38
CA ASP A 301 15.21 7.65 8.67
C ASP A 301 14.09 6.72 9.17
N LEU A 302 13.46 5.95 8.27
CA LEU A 302 12.65 4.81 8.67
C LEU A 302 13.54 3.74 9.34
N PRO A 303 12.98 2.84 10.17
CA PRO A 303 13.74 1.72 10.72
C PRO A 303 14.44 0.95 9.60
N ALA A 304 15.71 0.61 9.81
CA ALA A 304 16.51 -0.15 8.84
C ALA A 304 16.38 -1.67 9.03
N THR A 305 15.84 -2.10 10.16
CA THR A 305 15.64 -3.52 10.51
C THR A 305 14.30 -3.73 11.22
N LEU A 306 13.80 -4.97 11.20
CA LEU A 306 12.61 -5.34 11.96
C LEU A 306 12.82 -5.19 13.48
N TYR A 307 14.07 -5.27 13.93
CA TYR A 307 14.41 -5.09 15.34
C TYR A 307 14.30 -3.63 15.80
N GLU A 308 14.55 -2.68 14.90
CA GLU A 308 14.42 -1.24 15.17
C GLU A 308 12.98 -0.76 15.08
N ALA A 309 12.14 -1.48 14.37
CA ALA A 309 10.74 -1.15 14.14
C ALA A 309 9.83 -1.62 15.29
#